data_1b32e3091f99b2a185d41f642194b88c
#
_entry.id   1b32e3091f99b2a185d41f642194b88c
#
_cell.length_a   1.000
_cell.length_b   1.000
_cell.length_c   1.000
_cell.angle_alpha   90.00
_cell.angle_beta   90.00
_cell.angle_gamma   90.00
#
_symmetry.space_group_name_H-M   'P 1'
#
loop_
_entity.id
_entity.type
_entity.pdbx_description
1 polymer ?
#
loop_
_entity_poly.entity_id
_entity_poly.type
_entity_poly.pdbx_seq_one_letter_code
_entity_poly.pdbx_strand_id
1 'polypeptide(L)'
;MRTFNNILLIFVILCSLRNFVNAYCSFQMPTEQHPKHCLYNDREFALNSTYVDYKVCETYSCSSAGSLSVCGIGYNAGVFHPPDGCKVVHGVNCTMRLVDVSDNSIECQSKVIG
;
A
#
# COMPACT_ATOMS: atom_id res chain seq x y z
N MET A 1 -25.50 13.08 26.92
CA MET A 1 -24.91 13.95 25.93
C MET A 1 -23.39 13.92 25.90
N ARG A 2 -22.72 13.82 27.05
CA ARG A 2 -21.26 13.68 27.05
C ARG A 2 -20.77 12.40 26.37
N THR A 3 -21.50 11.30 26.51
CA THR A 3 -21.16 10.02 25.88
C THR A 3 -21.26 10.10 24.35
N PHE A 4 -22.21 10.84 23.83
CA PHE A 4 -22.37 10.99 22.39
C PHE A 4 -21.19 11.75 21.76
N ASN A 5 -20.74 12.82 22.43
CA ASN A 5 -19.60 13.61 21.95
C ASN A 5 -18.30 12.80 21.99
N ASN A 6 -18.13 11.93 22.97
CA ASN A 6 -16.94 11.07 23.08
C ASN A 6 -16.92 10.03 21.96
N ILE A 7 -18.06 9.45 21.60
CA ILE A 7 -18.17 8.48 20.53
C ILE A 7 -17.85 9.13 19.19
N LEU A 8 -18.36 10.34 18.95
CA LEU A 8 -18.09 11.09 17.74
C LEU A 8 -16.60 11.44 17.64
N LEU A 9 -15.99 11.87 18.73
CA LEU A 9 -14.57 12.20 18.77
C LEU A 9 -13.70 10.97 18.47
N ILE A 10 -14.00 9.83 19.06
CA ILE A 10 -13.29 8.58 18.81
C ILE A 10 -13.45 8.18 17.32
N PHE A 11 -14.62 8.33 16.76
CA PHE A 11 -14.86 8.03 15.35
C PHE A 11 -14.03 8.92 14.43
N VAL A 12 -13.95 10.21 14.71
CA VAL A 12 -13.13 11.16 13.94
C VAL A 12 -11.65 10.81 14.04
N ILE A 13 -11.16 10.45 15.21
CA ILE A 13 -9.77 10.04 15.42
C ILE A 13 -9.46 8.77 14.62
N LEU A 14 -10.35 7.79 14.65
CA LEU A 14 -10.17 6.55 13.87
C LEU A 14 -10.15 6.80 12.37
N CYS A 15 -11.01 7.69 11.87
CA CYS A 15 -11.00 8.08 10.46
C CYS A 15 -9.71 8.80 10.07
N SER A 16 -9.19 9.65 10.94
CA SER A 16 -7.92 10.34 10.73
C SER A 16 -6.74 9.36 10.68
N LEU A 17 -6.74 8.36 11.56
CA LEU A 17 -5.71 7.33 11.58
C LEU A 17 -5.70 6.50 10.30
N ARG A 18 -6.86 6.22 9.73
CA ARG A 18 -6.94 5.52 8.44
C ARG A 18 -6.29 6.31 7.31
N ASN A 19 -6.37 7.63 7.36
CA ASN A 19 -5.74 8.47 6.34
C ASN A 19 -4.22 8.50 6.45
N PHE A 20 -3.66 8.15 7.61
CA PHE A 20 -2.21 8.06 7.81
C PHE A 20 -1.63 6.72 7.37
N VAL A 21 -2.42 5.65 7.38
CA VAL A 21 -1.98 4.32 6.94
C VAL A 21 -2.39 4.18 5.47
N ASN A 22 -1.65 4.85 4.59
CA ASN A 22 -1.92 4.81 3.15
C ASN A 22 -1.21 3.65 2.46
N ALA A 23 -1.16 2.47 3.09
CA ALA A 23 -0.80 1.27 2.37
C ALA A 23 -1.98 0.91 1.48
N TYR A 24 -1.81 1.07 0.17
CA TYR A 24 -2.84 0.69 -0.78
C TYR A 24 -2.89 -0.83 -0.85
N CYS A 25 -3.89 -1.40 -0.20
CA CYS A 25 -4.13 -2.84 -0.22
C CYS A 25 -5.61 -3.12 -0.44
N SER A 26 -5.89 -4.14 -1.22
CA SER A 26 -7.22 -4.70 -1.35
C SER A 26 -7.20 -6.14 -0.87
N PHE A 27 -8.33 -6.61 -0.37
CA PHE A 27 -8.47 -7.95 0.16
C PHE A 27 -9.62 -8.65 -0.54
N GLN A 28 -9.39 -9.91 -0.91
CA GLN A 28 -10.43 -10.77 -1.44
C GLN A 28 -10.62 -11.94 -0.51
N MET A 29 -11.85 -12.15 -0.08
CA MET A 29 -12.20 -13.29 0.75
C MET A 29 -12.46 -14.52 -0.13
N PRO A 30 -12.21 -15.73 0.39
CA PRO A 30 -12.47 -16.93 -0.38
C PRO A 30 -13.97 -17.08 -0.64
N THR A 31 -14.32 -17.53 -1.85
CA THR A 31 -15.70 -17.79 -2.23
C THR A 31 -16.14 -19.21 -1.91
N GLU A 32 -15.18 -20.09 -1.60
CA GLU A 32 -15.41 -21.50 -1.29
C GLU A 32 -15.04 -21.78 0.17
N GLN A 33 -15.67 -22.80 0.77
CA GLN A 33 -15.38 -23.18 2.15
C GLN A 33 -13.96 -23.76 2.30
N HIS A 34 -13.47 -24.46 1.29
CA HIS A 34 -12.13 -25.08 1.30
C HIS A 34 -11.40 -24.72 0.01
N PRO A 35 -10.96 -23.45 -0.11
CA PRO A 35 -10.25 -23.03 -1.31
C PRO A 35 -8.90 -23.73 -1.40
N LYS A 36 -8.51 -24.11 -2.62
CA LYS A 36 -7.22 -24.77 -2.89
C LYS A 36 -6.17 -23.77 -3.37
N HIS A 37 -6.61 -22.58 -3.74
CA HIS A 37 -5.73 -21.50 -4.26
C HIS A 37 -6.48 -20.18 -4.17
N CYS A 38 -5.75 -19.08 -4.37
CA CYS A 38 -6.33 -17.77 -4.55
C CYS A 38 -6.40 -17.44 -6.04
N LEU A 39 -7.48 -16.80 -6.47
CA LEU A 39 -7.67 -16.34 -7.84
C LEU A 39 -7.75 -14.83 -7.90
N TYR A 40 -7.01 -14.22 -8.81
CA TYR A 40 -7.05 -12.79 -9.03
C TYR A 40 -6.68 -12.50 -10.49
N ASN A 41 -7.59 -11.84 -11.22
CA ASN A 41 -7.40 -11.49 -12.64
C ASN A 41 -6.90 -12.67 -13.48
N ASP A 42 -7.56 -13.81 -13.36
CA ASP A 42 -7.24 -15.06 -14.05
C ASP A 42 -5.88 -15.67 -13.69
N ARG A 43 -5.27 -15.21 -12.59
CA ARG A 43 -4.05 -15.81 -12.04
C ARG A 43 -4.37 -16.65 -10.82
N GLU A 44 -3.68 -17.76 -10.70
CA GLU A 44 -3.79 -18.65 -9.54
C GLU A 44 -2.57 -18.49 -8.65
N PHE A 45 -2.80 -18.37 -7.35
CA PHE A 45 -1.75 -18.28 -6.34
C PHE A 45 -1.92 -19.43 -5.37
N ALA A 46 -0.83 -20.13 -5.09
CA ALA A 46 -0.85 -21.23 -4.12
C ALA A 46 -1.12 -20.70 -2.71
N LEU A 47 -1.78 -21.49 -1.89
CA LEU A 47 -1.98 -21.15 -0.49
C LEU A 47 -0.62 -20.96 0.21
N ASN A 48 -0.57 -20.00 1.15
CA ASN A 48 0.66 -19.64 1.86
C ASN A 48 1.78 -19.16 0.93
N SER A 49 1.45 -18.54 -0.18
CA SER A 49 2.44 -18.01 -1.11
C SER A 49 2.41 -16.48 -1.17
N THR A 50 3.54 -15.91 -1.55
CA THR A 50 3.68 -14.48 -1.80
C THR A 50 4.34 -14.30 -3.16
N TYR A 51 3.81 -13.39 -3.97
CA TYR A 51 4.32 -13.09 -5.29
C TYR A 51 4.44 -11.59 -5.46
N VAL A 52 5.51 -11.14 -6.12
CA VAL A 52 5.73 -9.72 -6.41
C VAL A 52 5.75 -9.53 -7.91
N ASP A 53 4.92 -8.61 -8.40
CA ASP A 53 4.89 -8.23 -9.81
C ASP A 53 5.48 -6.83 -9.95
N TYR A 54 6.70 -6.75 -10.45
CA TYR A 54 7.41 -5.48 -10.62
C TYR A 54 6.93 -4.67 -11.82
N LYS A 55 6.14 -5.25 -12.72
CA LYS A 55 5.57 -4.53 -13.86
C LYS A 55 4.47 -3.59 -13.44
N VAL A 56 3.64 -4.02 -12.51
CA VAL A 56 2.53 -3.24 -11.98
C VAL A 56 2.78 -2.75 -10.57
N CYS A 57 3.91 -3.08 -9.99
CA CYS A 57 4.31 -2.71 -8.63
C CYS A 57 3.27 -3.10 -7.60
N GLU A 58 2.96 -4.38 -7.59
CA GLU A 58 2.03 -4.97 -6.63
C GLU A 58 2.60 -6.24 -6.04
N THR A 59 2.21 -6.52 -4.82
CA THR A 59 2.54 -7.79 -4.15
C THR A 59 1.25 -8.51 -3.81
N TYR A 60 1.27 -9.82 -3.98
CA TYR A 60 0.12 -10.70 -3.78
C TYR A 60 0.45 -11.71 -2.69
N SER A 61 -0.38 -11.79 -1.67
CA SER A 61 -0.20 -12.73 -0.57
C SER A 61 -1.46 -13.57 -0.42
N CYS A 62 -1.32 -14.88 -0.62
CA CYS A 62 -2.40 -15.83 -0.49
C CYS A 62 -2.26 -16.55 0.86
N SER A 63 -3.24 -16.40 1.75
CA SER A 63 -3.20 -17.01 3.06
C SER A 63 -3.54 -18.50 3.00
N SER A 64 -3.33 -19.21 4.10
CA SER A 64 -3.71 -20.61 4.21
C SER A 64 -5.23 -20.81 4.13
N ALA A 65 -6.00 -19.76 4.46
CA ALA A 65 -7.46 -19.79 4.39
C ALA A 65 -8.01 -19.41 3.02
N GLY A 66 -7.14 -19.07 2.05
CA GLY A 66 -7.55 -18.67 0.71
C GLY A 66 -7.92 -17.21 0.57
N SER A 67 -7.57 -16.37 1.53
CA SER A 67 -7.72 -14.92 1.42
C SER A 67 -6.56 -14.33 0.65
N LEU A 68 -6.84 -13.47 -0.31
CA LEU A 68 -5.81 -12.81 -1.10
C LEU A 68 -5.68 -11.36 -0.67
N SER A 69 -4.45 -10.95 -0.41
CA SER A 69 -4.10 -9.56 -0.17
C SER A 69 -3.30 -9.03 -1.36
N VAL A 70 -3.75 -7.94 -1.95
CA VAL A 70 -3.08 -7.27 -3.07
C VAL A 70 -2.69 -5.89 -2.61
N CYS A 71 -1.39 -5.63 -2.54
CA CYS A 71 -0.87 -4.35 -2.04
C CYS A 71 0.03 -3.71 -3.08
N GLY A 72 -0.06 -2.39 -3.23
CA GLY A 72 0.91 -1.64 -4.00
C GLY A 72 2.25 -1.57 -3.28
N ILE A 73 3.34 -1.56 -4.04
CA ILE A 73 4.69 -1.45 -3.51
C ILE A 73 5.42 -0.27 -4.13
N GLY A 74 6.40 0.27 -3.42
CA GLY A 74 7.20 1.38 -3.89
C GLY A 74 6.33 2.60 -4.20
N TYR A 75 6.47 3.17 -5.39
CA TYR A 75 5.68 4.33 -5.78
C TYR A 75 4.17 4.03 -5.92
N ASN A 76 3.77 2.78 -5.98
CA ASN A 76 2.36 2.36 -6.04
C ASN A 76 1.78 2.05 -4.65
N ALA A 77 2.55 2.26 -3.58
CA ALA A 77 2.10 1.95 -2.23
C ALA A 77 1.20 3.02 -1.62
N GLY A 78 1.03 4.17 -2.28
CA GLY A 78 0.18 5.24 -1.78
C GLY A 78 0.40 6.53 -2.54
N VAL A 79 -0.14 7.62 -2.01
CA VAL A 79 0.04 8.96 -2.57
C VAL A 79 1.19 9.64 -1.82
N PHE A 80 2.14 10.17 -2.58
CA PHE A 80 3.32 10.82 -2.03
C PHE A 80 3.29 12.31 -2.33
N HIS A 81 3.51 13.10 -1.29
CA HIS A 81 3.58 14.56 -1.41
C HIS A 81 5.03 14.98 -1.09
N PRO A 82 5.89 15.13 -2.11
CA PRO A 82 7.26 15.54 -1.86
C PRO A 82 7.30 16.96 -1.30
N PRO A 83 8.26 17.28 -0.42
CA PRO A 83 8.43 18.64 0.07
C PRO A 83 8.84 19.60 -1.04
N ASP A 84 8.69 20.91 -0.80
CA ASP A 84 9.03 21.92 -1.77
C ASP A 84 10.49 21.78 -2.21
N GLY A 85 10.72 21.90 -3.52
CA GLY A 85 12.04 21.74 -4.10
C GLY A 85 12.44 20.29 -4.37
N CYS A 86 11.58 19.33 -4.03
CA CYS A 86 11.84 17.91 -4.23
C CYS A 86 10.81 17.28 -5.13
N LYS A 87 11.20 16.23 -5.85
CA LYS A 87 10.29 15.43 -6.65
C LYS A 87 10.61 13.95 -6.50
N VAL A 88 9.62 13.13 -6.76
CA VAL A 88 9.78 11.67 -6.73
C VAL A 88 10.14 11.19 -8.13
N VAL A 89 11.19 10.38 -8.23
CA VAL A 89 11.55 9.68 -9.47
C VAL A 89 11.47 8.18 -9.23
N HIS A 90 11.05 7.46 -10.26
CA HIS A 90 10.91 6.02 -10.19
C HIS A 90 12.24 5.34 -10.48
N GLY A 91 12.61 4.40 -9.63
CA GLY A 91 13.79 3.57 -9.82
C GLY A 91 13.45 2.18 -10.35
N VAL A 92 14.43 1.30 -10.31
CA VAL A 92 14.25 -0.11 -10.71
C VAL A 92 13.43 -0.85 -9.66
N ASN A 93 12.68 -1.87 -10.10
CA ASN A 93 11.90 -2.77 -9.21
C ASN A 93 10.96 -1.99 -8.29
N CYS A 94 10.27 -0.99 -8.86
CA CYS A 94 9.26 -0.18 -8.15
C CYS A 94 9.81 0.66 -7.00
N THR A 95 11.12 0.81 -6.91
CA THR A 95 11.71 1.73 -5.95
C THR A 95 11.44 3.17 -6.35
N MET A 96 11.56 4.08 -5.39
CA MET A 96 11.44 5.51 -5.65
C MET A 96 12.55 6.25 -4.92
N ARG A 97 12.93 7.38 -5.49
CA ARG A 97 13.93 8.28 -4.92
C ARG A 97 13.34 9.67 -4.83
N LEU A 98 13.73 10.39 -3.81
CA LEU A 98 13.37 11.79 -3.65
C LEU A 98 14.57 12.61 -4.06
N VAL A 99 14.42 13.43 -5.10
CA VAL A 99 15.52 14.19 -5.71
C VAL A 99 15.13 15.66 -5.83
N ASP A 100 16.16 16.49 -6.08
CA ASP A 100 15.95 17.91 -6.32
C ASP A 100 15.20 18.14 -7.62
N VAL A 101 14.26 19.08 -7.65
CA VAL A 101 13.46 19.35 -8.85
C VAL A 101 14.29 19.84 -10.01
N SER A 102 15.43 20.48 -9.74
CA SER A 102 16.33 21.01 -10.77
C SER A 102 17.40 20.03 -11.21
N ASP A 103 17.72 19.01 -10.40
CA ASP A 103 18.78 18.06 -10.70
C ASP A 103 18.48 16.70 -10.08
N ASN A 104 18.20 15.70 -10.93
CA ASN A 104 17.88 14.35 -10.50
C ASN A 104 19.06 13.62 -9.86
N SER A 105 20.28 14.12 -10.04
CA SER A 105 21.46 13.50 -9.43
C SER A 105 21.64 13.89 -7.96
N ILE A 106 20.93 14.91 -7.50
CA ILE A 106 21.00 15.38 -6.13
C ILE A 106 19.84 14.79 -5.33
N GLU A 107 20.16 13.99 -4.33
CA GLU A 107 19.14 13.47 -3.43
C GLU A 107 18.62 14.55 -2.51
N CYS A 108 17.30 14.61 -2.38
CA CYS A 108 16.66 15.55 -1.48
C CYS A 108 16.79 15.04 -0.05
N GLN A 109 17.43 15.82 0.82
CA GLN A 109 17.66 15.41 2.20
C GLN A 109 16.50 15.70 3.14
N SER A 110 15.34 15.94 2.60
CA SER A 110 14.19 16.10 3.47
C SER A 110 13.97 14.81 4.26
N LYS A 111 13.68 14.97 5.52
CA LYS A 111 13.30 13.84 6.35
C LYS A 111 12.02 13.26 5.81
N VAL A 112 12.14 12.27 4.94
CA VAL A 112 11.00 11.50 4.52
C VAL A 112 10.64 10.61 5.66
N ILE A 113 9.61 10.98 6.35
CA ILE A 113 9.01 10.10 7.31
C ILE A 113 8.11 9.18 6.50
N GLY A 114 8.67 8.06 6.12
CA GLY A 114 7.92 7.03 5.45
C GLY A 114 7.06 6.28 6.45
#